data_9d4664071a842917e4630ab0d1cd78c3
#
_entry.id   9d4664071a842917e4630ab0d1cd78c3
#
_cell.length_a   1.000
_cell.length_b   1.000
_cell.length_c   1.000
_cell.angle_alpha   90.00
_cell.angle_beta   90.00
_cell.angle_gamma   90.00
#
_symmetry.space_group_name_H-M   'P 1'
#
loop_
_entity.id
_entity.type
_entity.pdbx_description
1 polymer ?
#
loop_
_entity_poly.entity_id
_entity_poly.type
_entity_poly.pdbx_seq_one_letter_code
_entity_poly.pdbx_strand_id
1 'polypeptide(L)'
;MESKLRRYPAFVRFWLASTVSDFGTYITTLALSVLILVTMNGSPLDQGLVNAARWTPYLLFGLVAGVWIDRFPRRTVLIGGDVGRGLILAGVCVTAMTGAISVQTLMILMFTFGTLALTSDAAYQSFLPQLVPRSLLTQANARLQQSDTVAQTTGSAVAGGLVALVTAPVALLVDAVSYFFSAAVLLTLERPSGQAPVRSKQRLHQKVAEGLRWVYGHSHLAPLAWSTHIWFVGSAILGAVLPTVILNDLGLGALGLGVVMGCAGIGAVVGTTLSTRLGRRWGTGNAMAAARLAQPFAVALVALAPPAAGGERTGGIYGSPLLWPGELWAAFALAGIGQLLFGMAMGVEGPLEMGYQQAVTPDRLIARMSATRRSLNRGMIVIGAPLGGAIAAVAGTGTALWAAAAFLLLASLVLLFSRFRDARIEDQQLSDEEALIP
;
A
#
# COMPACT_ATOMS: atom_id res chain seq x y z
N MET A 1 -15.02 -11.38 -23.17
CA MET A 1 -13.98 -12.03 -22.35
C MET A 1 -14.38 -12.23 -20.87
N GLU A 2 -15.27 -11.41 -20.32
CA GLU A 2 -15.75 -11.53 -18.92
C GLU A 2 -16.47 -12.85 -18.59
N SER A 3 -17.06 -13.54 -19.56
CA SER A 3 -17.87 -14.74 -19.34
C SER A 3 -17.09 -15.97 -18.84
N LYS A 4 -15.78 -16.03 -19.04
CA LYS A 4 -14.97 -17.21 -18.68
C LYS A 4 -14.74 -17.38 -17.19
N LEU A 5 -14.42 -16.29 -16.45
CA LEU A 5 -14.19 -16.35 -15.00
C LEU A 5 -15.48 -16.59 -14.20
N ARG A 6 -16.63 -16.16 -14.70
CA ARG A 6 -17.94 -16.40 -14.05
C ARG A 6 -18.31 -17.89 -13.96
N ARG A 7 -17.67 -18.75 -14.77
CA ARG A 7 -17.86 -20.21 -14.73
C ARG A 7 -17.15 -20.86 -13.52
N TYR A 8 -16.35 -20.10 -12.78
CA TYR A 8 -15.64 -20.57 -11.58
C TYR A 8 -16.23 -19.91 -10.33
N PRO A 9 -17.31 -20.47 -9.75
CA PRO A 9 -18.01 -19.84 -8.63
C PRO A 9 -17.14 -19.68 -7.39
N ALA A 10 -16.16 -20.57 -7.18
CA ALA A 10 -15.18 -20.44 -6.10
C ALA A 10 -14.32 -19.17 -6.26
N PHE A 11 -13.87 -18.85 -7.48
CA PHE A 11 -13.15 -17.61 -7.76
C PHE A 11 -14.04 -16.38 -7.57
N VAL A 12 -15.28 -16.42 -8.05
CA VAL A 12 -16.21 -15.27 -7.91
C VAL A 12 -16.46 -14.95 -6.43
N ARG A 13 -16.70 -15.97 -5.60
CA ARG A 13 -16.87 -15.79 -4.15
C ARG A 13 -15.60 -15.23 -3.50
N PHE A 14 -14.44 -15.77 -3.85
CA PHE A 14 -13.16 -15.29 -3.38
C PHE A 14 -12.90 -13.83 -3.78
N TRP A 15 -13.18 -13.49 -5.05
CA TRP A 15 -13.05 -12.13 -5.56
C TRP A 15 -13.96 -11.13 -4.82
N LEU A 16 -15.22 -11.50 -4.57
CA LEU A 16 -16.15 -10.67 -3.79
C LEU A 16 -15.67 -10.46 -2.36
N ALA A 17 -15.22 -11.52 -1.69
CA ALA A 17 -14.67 -11.45 -0.34
C ALA A 17 -13.45 -10.52 -0.28
N SER A 18 -12.50 -10.69 -1.22
CA SER A 18 -11.32 -9.82 -1.34
C SER A 18 -11.70 -8.37 -1.58
N THR A 19 -12.64 -8.11 -2.49
CA THR A 19 -13.07 -6.74 -2.81
C THR A 19 -13.65 -6.03 -1.57
N VAL A 20 -14.52 -6.72 -0.81
CA VAL A 20 -15.10 -6.15 0.42
C VAL A 20 -14.01 -5.88 1.47
N SER A 21 -13.05 -6.80 1.61
CA SER A 21 -11.91 -6.64 2.53
C SER A 21 -10.96 -5.51 2.09
N ASP A 22 -10.76 -5.31 0.77
CA ASP A 22 -9.94 -4.21 0.26
C ASP A 22 -10.55 -2.86 0.65
N PHE A 23 -11.86 -2.65 0.46
CA PHE A 23 -12.55 -1.44 0.93
C PHE A 23 -12.39 -1.24 2.43
N GLY A 24 -12.56 -2.29 3.22
CA GLY A 24 -12.35 -2.27 4.67
C GLY A 24 -10.95 -1.82 5.05
N THR A 25 -9.93 -2.29 4.34
CA THR A 25 -8.52 -1.92 4.58
C THR A 25 -8.26 -0.41 4.42
N TYR A 26 -8.89 0.24 3.43
CA TYR A 26 -8.78 1.69 3.25
C TYR A 26 -9.57 2.45 4.33
N ILE A 27 -10.72 1.91 4.77
CA ILE A 27 -11.45 2.44 5.92
C ILE A 27 -10.59 2.38 7.18
N THR A 28 -9.99 1.23 7.48
CA THR A 28 -9.09 1.06 8.64
C THR A 28 -7.90 2.01 8.60
N THR A 29 -7.28 2.20 7.44
CA THR A 29 -6.10 3.06 7.30
C THR A 29 -6.42 4.52 7.67
N LEU A 30 -7.54 5.06 7.19
CA LEU A 30 -7.98 6.41 7.52
C LEU A 30 -8.49 6.50 8.97
N ALA A 31 -9.33 5.55 9.39
CA ALA A 31 -9.92 5.53 10.72
C ALA A 31 -8.86 5.42 11.82
N LEU A 32 -7.78 4.65 11.62
CA LEU A 32 -6.64 4.59 12.55
C LEU A 32 -5.96 5.95 12.69
N SER A 33 -5.76 6.68 11.59
CA SER A 33 -5.16 8.02 11.65
C SER A 33 -6.04 8.98 12.45
N VAL A 34 -7.35 8.98 12.21
CA VAL A 34 -8.29 9.81 12.96
C VAL A 34 -8.39 9.36 14.42
N LEU A 35 -8.39 8.05 14.69
CA LEU A 35 -8.39 7.52 16.05
C LEU A 35 -7.17 8.04 16.84
N ILE A 36 -5.97 7.93 16.28
CA ILE A 36 -4.73 8.35 16.96
C ILE A 36 -4.71 9.86 17.14
N LEU A 37 -4.90 10.62 16.06
CA LEU A 37 -4.66 12.07 16.07
C LEU A 37 -5.80 12.87 16.69
N VAL A 38 -7.05 12.41 16.55
CA VAL A 38 -8.23 13.15 17.00
C VAL A 38 -8.81 12.54 18.28
N THR A 39 -9.10 11.22 18.27
CA THR A 39 -9.78 10.60 19.41
C THR A 39 -8.85 10.42 20.60
N MET A 40 -7.60 10.00 20.36
CA MET A 40 -6.59 9.80 21.42
C MET A 40 -5.76 11.07 21.69
N ASN A 41 -5.93 12.15 20.91
CA ASN A 41 -5.08 13.34 20.91
C ASN A 41 -3.58 13.01 20.81
N GLY A 42 -3.25 11.97 20.03
CA GLY A 42 -1.88 11.51 19.83
C GLY A 42 -1.07 12.43 18.92
N SER A 43 0.23 12.24 18.96
CA SER A 43 1.20 13.00 18.16
C SER A 43 1.44 12.35 16.78
N PRO A 44 2.08 13.10 15.84
CA PRO A 44 2.57 12.51 14.58
C PRO A 44 3.56 11.35 14.81
N LEU A 45 4.30 11.37 15.94
CA LEU A 45 5.20 10.29 16.32
C LEU A 45 4.41 9.02 16.65
N ASP A 46 3.31 9.14 17.41
CA ASP A 46 2.43 8.01 17.74
C ASP A 46 1.86 7.39 16.46
N GLN A 47 1.42 8.22 15.50
CA GLN A 47 0.99 7.77 14.18
C GLN A 47 2.09 6.98 13.45
N GLY A 48 3.31 7.50 13.47
CA GLY A 48 4.48 6.86 12.87
C GLY A 48 4.82 5.52 13.53
N LEU A 49 4.82 5.46 14.88
CA LEU A 49 5.12 4.26 15.65
C LEU A 49 4.07 3.16 15.47
N VAL A 50 2.79 3.50 15.47
CA VAL A 50 1.69 2.54 15.21
C VAL A 50 1.77 1.99 13.80
N ASN A 51 2.07 2.84 12.81
CA ASN A 51 2.27 2.42 11.43
C ASN A 51 3.51 1.50 11.32
N ALA A 52 4.62 1.85 11.95
CA ALA A 52 5.81 0.98 11.99
C ALA A 52 5.49 -0.38 12.64
N ALA A 53 4.76 -0.41 13.74
CA ALA A 53 4.37 -1.66 14.40
C ALA A 53 3.59 -2.58 13.46
N ARG A 54 2.67 -2.03 12.66
CA ARG A 54 1.89 -2.78 11.65
C ARG A 54 2.78 -3.43 10.58
N TRP A 55 3.86 -2.77 10.15
CA TRP A 55 4.72 -3.25 9.07
C TRP A 55 5.96 -4.02 9.55
N THR A 56 6.29 -3.95 10.85
CA THR A 56 7.43 -4.66 11.44
C THR A 56 7.43 -6.17 11.16
N PRO A 57 6.29 -6.90 11.19
CA PRO A 57 6.29 -8.33 10.85
C PRO A 57 6.78 -8.62 9.43
N TYR A 58 6.54 -7.72 8.48
CA TYR A 58 7.03 -7.89 7.10
C TYR A 58 8.54 -7.76 7.01
N LEU A 59 9.15 -6.90 7.81
CA LEU A 59 10.60 -6.76 7.91
C LEU A 59 11.22 -8.01 8.55
N LEU A 60 10.67 -8.46 9.66
CA LEU A 60 11.24 -9.56 10.45
C LEU A 60 11.00 -10.94 9.81
N PHE A 61 9.81 -11.18 9.31
CA PHE A 61 9.35 -12.50 8.90
C PHE A 61 9.03 -12.62 7.40
N GLY A 62 9.01 -11.53 6.65
CA GLY A 62 8.53 -11.52 5.26
C GLY A 62 9.27 -12.46 4.33
N LEU A 63 10.59 -12.60 4.50
CA LEU A 63 11.43 -13.53 3.72
C LEU A 63 11.18 -15.01 4.05
N VAL A 64 10.66 -15.28 5.25
CA VAL A 64 10.48 -16.65 5.80
C VAL A 64 9.02 -17.10 5.76
N ALA A 65 8.09 -16.13 5.75
CA ALA A 65 6.66 -16.37 5.88
C ALA A 65 6.12 -17.37 4.85
N GLY A 66 6.52 -17.24 3.58
CA GLY A 66 6.08 -18.15 2.52
C GLY A 66 6.43 -19.63 2.80
N VAL A 67 7.63 -19.89 3.29
CA VAL A 67 8.08 -21.27 3.59
C VAL A 67 7.37 -21.84 4.82
N TRP A 68 7.08 -20.99 5.80
CA TRP A 68 6.39 -21.42 7.02
C TRP A 68 4.92 -21.74 6.72
N ILE A 69 4.26 -20.88 5.91
CA ILE A 69 2.86 -21.04 5.52
C ILE A 69 2.64 -22.24 4.59
N ASP A 70 3.63 -22.63 3.82
CA ASP A 70 3.57 -23.83 2.98
C ASP A 70 3.26 -25.12 3.76
N ARG A 71 3.42 -25.10 5.09
CA ARG A 71 3.11 -26.24 5.98
C ARG A 71 1.63 -26.34 6.35
N PHE A 72 0.87 -25.28 6.12
CA PHE A 72 -0.54 -25.19 6.56
C PHE A 72 -1.48 -25.16 5.35
N PRO A 73 -2.72 -25.64 5.49
CA PRO A 73 -3.74 -25.49 4.47
C PRO A 73 -4.04 -24.00 4.23
N ARG A 74 -3.84 -23.51 2.99
CA ARG A 74 -3.95 -22.08 2.64
C ARG A 74 -5.29 -21.48 3.07
N ARG A 75 -6.39 -22.21 2.80
CA ARG A 75 -7.74 -21.79 3.22
C ARG A 75 -7.85 -21.57 4.73
N THR A 76 -7.28 -22.45 5.54
CA THR A 76 -7.31 -22.32 7.01
C THR A 76 -6.52 -21.09 7.48
N VAL A 77 -5.36 -20.81 6.85
CA VAL A 77 -4.56 -19.61 7.14
C VAL A 77 -5.33 -18.34 6.80
N LEU A 78 -5.99 -18.31 5.63
CA LEU A 78 -6.81 -17.16 5.23
C LEU A 78 -7.97 -16.91 6.20
N ILE A 79 -8.73 -17.94 6.53
CA ILE A 79 -9.84 -17.84 7.48
C ILE A 79 -9.36 -17.38 8.87
N GLY A 80 -8.30 -18.01 9.39
CA GLY A 80 -7.74 -17.64 10.69
C GLY A 80 -7.18 -16.22 10.70
N GLY A 81 -6.55 -15.80 9.60
CA GLY A 81 -6.05 -14.44 9.41
C GLY A 81 -7.18 -13.41 9.38
N ASP A 82 -8.28 -13.69 8.68
CA ASP A 82 -9.43 -12.79 8.61
C ASP A 82 -10.15 -12.71 9.97
N VAL A 83 -10.47 -13.84 10.58
CA VAL A 83 -11.08 -13.86 11.93
C VAL A 83 -10.20 -13.12 12.94
N GLY A 84 -8.90 -13.39 12.96
CA GLY A 84 -7.97 -12.74 13.89
C GLY A 84 -7.89 -11.22 13.66
N ARG A 85 -7.83 -10.75 12.41
CA ARG A 85 -7.83 -9.32 12.09
C ARG A 85 -9.16 -8.65 12.48
N GLY A 86 -10.29 -9.31 12.20
CA GLY A 86 -11.60 -8.84 12.63
C GLY A 86 -11.71 -8.70 14.15
N LEU A 87 -11.24 -9.69 14.90
CA LEU A 87 -11.21 -9.63 16.38
C LEU A 87 -10.31 -8.51 16.90
N ILE A 88 -9.15 -8.28 16.28
CA ILE A 88 -8.23 -7.19 16.66
C ILE A 88 -8.92 -5.83 16.46
N LEU A 89 -9.54 -5.60 15.30
CA LEU A 89 -10.22 -4.33 15.02
C LEU A 89 -11.44 -4.12 15.93
N ALA A 90 -12.19 -5.17 16.21
CA ALA A 90 -13.28 -5.11 17.20
C ALA A 90 -12.73 -4.78 18.60
N GLY A 91 -11.60 -5.37 18.99
CA GLY A 91 -10.92 -5.06 20.25
C GLY A 91 -10.42 -3.59 20.30
N VAL A 92 -9.88 -3.06 19.20
CA VAL A 92 -9.51 -1.63 19.10
C VAL A 92 -10.75 -0.75 19.27
N CYS A 93 -11.87 -1.09 18.63
CA CYS A 93 -13.12 -0.35 18.77
C CYS A 93 -13.60 -0.32 20.23
N VAL A 94 -13.67 -1.48 20.89
CA VAL A 94 -14.13 -1.59 22.29
C VAL A 94 -13.21 -0.79 23.23
N THR A 95 -11.89 -0.97 23.12
CA THR A 95 -10.93 -0.27 23.98
C THR A 95 -10.93 1.24 23.73
N ALA A 96 -11.16 1.68 22.50
CA ALA A 96 -11.30 3.11 22.17
C ALA A 96 -12.58 3.71 22.74
N MET A 97 -13.71 3.00 22.65
CA MET A 97 -15.00 3.46 23.18
C MET A 97 -15.04 3.51 24.73
N THR A 98 -14.29 2.64 25.39
CA THR A 98 -14.17 2.62 26.86
C THR A 98 -13.09 3.57 27.38
N GLY A 99 -12.36 4.26 26.50
CA GLY A 99 -11.25 5.15 26.88
C GLY A 99 -10.01 4.39 27.40
N ALA A 100 -9.98 3.06 27.31
CA ALA A 100 -8.89 2.23 27.84
C ALA A 100 -7.73 2.05 26.82
N ILE A 101 -7.87 2.60 25.59
CA ILE A 101 -6.84 2.45 24.56
C ILE A 101 -5.63 3.33 24.85
N SER A 102 -4.43 2.75 24.75
CA SER A 102 -3.17 3.47 24.78
C SER A 102 -2.40 3.26 23.48
N VAL A 103 -1.43 4.14 23.19
CA VAL A 103 -0.56 3.99 22.00
C VAL A 103 0.17 2.65 22.03
N GLN A 104 0.67 2.25 23.18
CA GLN A 104 1.38 0.97 23.38
C GLN A 104 0.47 -0.23 23.08
N THR A 105 -0.76 -0.21 23.61
CA THR A 105 -1.76 -1.25 23.33
C THR A 105 -2.06 -1.31 21.84
N LEU A 106 -2.25 -0.15 21.20
CA LEU A 106 -2.51 -0.07 19.76
C LEU A 106 -1.32 -0.59 18.95
N MET A 107 -0.07 -0.31 19.34
CA MET A 107 1.12 -0.85 18.70
C MET A 107 1.16 -2.38 18.77
N ILE A 108 0.86 -2.98 19.91
CA ILE A 108 0.83 -4.45 20.08
C ILE A 108 -0.27 -5.06 19.20
N LEU A 109 -1.46 -4.47 19.21
CA LEU A 109 -2.58 -4.93 18.38
C LEU A 109 -2.25 -4.80 16.88
N MET A 110 -1.62 -3.70 16.46
CA MET A 110 -1.23 -3.50 15.06
C MET A 110 -0.05 -4.37 14.63
N PHE A 111 0.89 -4.70 15.51
CA PHE A 111 1.92 -5.70 15.25
C PHE A 111 1.29 -7.08 15.01
N THR A 112 0.34 -7.47 15.86
CA THR A 112 -0.38 -8.75 15.71
C THR A 112 -1.21 -8.76 14.43
N PHE A 113 -1.92 -7.65 14.13
CA PHE A 113 -2.65 -7.46 12.88
C PHE A 113 -1.73 -7.62 11.65
N GLY A 114 -0.56 -6.95 11.68
CA GLY A 114 0.45 -7.05 10.61
C GLY A 114 1.01 -8.45 10.43
N THR A 115 1.17 -9.21 11.53
CA THR A 115 1.60 -10.62 11.47
C THR A 115 0.55 -11.49 10.78
N LEU A 116 -0.73 -11.31 11.12
CA LEU A 116 -1.82 -12.01 10.45
C LEU A 116 -1.96 -11.59 8.99
N ALA A 117 -1.78 -10.30 8.69
CA ALA A 117 -1.80 -9.80 7.30
C ALA A 117 -0.68 -10.42 6.46
N LEU A 118 0.56 -10.47 6.98
CA LEU A 118 1.69 -11.11 6.31
C LEU A 118 1.41 -12.59 5.99
N THR A 119 0.86 -13.33 6.95
CA THR A 119 0.54 -14.76 6.76
C THR A 119 -0.59 -14.95 5.74
N SER A 120 -1.60 -14.07 5.77
CA SER A 120 -2.68 -14.08 4.78
C SER A 120 -2.19 -13.72 3.37
N ASP A 121 -1.33 -12.71 3.22
CA ASP A 121 -0.75 -12.32 1.93
C ASP A 121 0.03 -13.48 1.28
N ALA A 122 0.79 -14.23 2.06
CA ALA A 122 1.54 -15.37 1.56
C ALA A 122 0.61 -16.55 1.16
N ALA A 123 -0.44 -16.80 1.95
CA ALA A 123 -1.44 -17.80 1.63
C ALA A 123 -2.27 -17.43 0.39
N TYR A 124 -2.64 -16.16 0.24
CA TYR A 124 -3.42 -15.63 -0.87
C TYR A 124 -2.79 -15.90 -2.22
N GLN A 125 -1.49 -15.62 -2.37
CA GLN A 125 -0.74 -15.84 -3.61
C GLN A 125 -0.71 -17.32 -4.02
N SER A 126 -0.69 -18.22 -3.04
CA SER A 126 -0.67 -19.67 -3.26
C SER A 126 -2.08 -20.26 -3.43
N PHE A 127 -3.12 -19.56 -3.00
CA PHE A 127 -4.51 -20.03 -3.04
C PHE A 127 -5.18 -19.73 -4.39
N LEU A 128 -4.93 -18.57 -4.99
CA LEU A 128 -5.52 -18.18 -6.27
C LEU A 128 -5.32 -19.19 -7.41
N PRO A 129 -4.12 -19.80 -7.60
CA PRO A 129 -3.93 -20.84 -8.61
C PRO A 129 -4.72 -22.13 -8.39
N GLN A 130 -5.34 -22.31 -7.21
CA GLN A 130 -6.19 -23.45 -6.90
C GLN A 130 -7.66 -23.21 -7.28
N LEU A 131 -8.04 -21.95 -7.55
CA LEU A 131 -9.42 -21.54 -7.85
C LEU A 131 -9.71 -21.45 -9.35
N VAL A 132 -8.68 -21.26 -10.18
CA VAL A 132 -8.82 -21.11 -11.64
C VAL A 132 -7.70 -21.84 -12.37
N PRO A 133 -7.94 -22.30 -13.62
CA PRO A 133 -6.89 -22.88 -14.48
C PRO A 133 -5.77 -21.87 -14.74
N ARG A 134 -4.55 -22.37 -14.97
CA ARG A 134 -3.36 -21.53 -15.26
C ARG A 134 -3.58 -20.52 -16.40
N SER A 135 -4.32 -20.89 -17.44
CA SER A 135 -4.66 -20.02 -18.58
C SER A 135 -5.52 -18.80 -18.21
N LEU A 136 -6.17 -18.80 -17.05
CA LEU A 136 -7.02 -17.71 -16.56
C LEU A 136 -6.39 -16.91 -15.40
N LEU A 137 -5.22 -17.31 -14.89
CA LEU A 137 -4.58 -16.65 -13.76
C LEU A 137 -4.30 -15.17 -14.01
N THR A 138 -3.84 -14.82 -15.22
CA THR A 138 -3.60 -13.40 -15.57
C THR A 138 -4.89 -12.59 -15.50
N GLN A 139 -6.01 -13.15 -16.00
CA GLN A 139 -7.31 -12.46 -15.94
C GLN A 139 -7.83 -12.36 -14.48
N ALA A 140 -7.64 -13.41 -13.69
CA ALA A 140 -8.04 -13.43 -12.29
C ALA A 140 -7.25 -12.39 -11.47
N ASN A 141 -5.93 -12.32 -11.64
CA ASN A 141 -5.10 -11.30 -11.00
C ASN A 141 -5.49 -9.88 -11.45
N ALA A 142 -5.74 -9.68 -12.74
CA ALA A 142 -6.19 -8.39 -13.26
C ALA A 142 -7.52 -7.95 -12.62
N ARG A 143 -8.46 -8.87 -12.40
CA ARG A 143 -9.74 -8.57 -11.73
C ARG A 143 -9.56 -8.18 -10.27
N LEU A 144 -8.73 -8.90 -9.54
CA LEU A 144 -8.40 -8.58 -8.15
C LEU A 144 -7.72 -7.21 -8.06
N GLN A 145 -6.74 -6.95 -8.93
CA GLN A 145 -6.05 -5.65 -8.98
C GLN A 145 -6.99 -4.49 -9.35
N GLN A 146 -7.94 -4.70 -10.27
CA GLN A 146 -8.95 -3.70 -10.61
C GLN A 146 -9.82 -3.35 -9.39
N SER A 147 -10.25 -4.36 -8.63
CA SER A 147 -11.05 -4.14 -7.41
C SER A 147 -10.26 -3.40 -6.34
N ASP A 148 -9.00 -3.77 -6.12
CA ASP A 148 -8.10 -3.07 -5.19
C ASP A 148 -7.90 -1.60 -5.62
N THR A 149 -7.68 -1.33 -6.91
CA THR A 149 -7.56 0.03 -7.44
C THR A 149 -8.84 0.85 -7.22
N VAL A 150 -10.02 0.26 -7.42
CA VAL A 150 -11.30 0.91 -7.14
C VAL A 150 -11.45 1.17 -5.64
N ALA A 151 -11.13 0.19 -4.79
CA ALA A 151 -11.15 0.34 -3.35
C ALA A 151 -10.17 1.42 -2.87
N GLN A 152 -8.97 1.49 -3.43
CA GLN A 152 -8.01 2.55 -3.14
C GLN A 152 -8.55 3.93 -3.49
N THR A 153 -9.14 4.07 -4.68
CA THR A 153 -9.62 5.36 -5.20
C THR A 153 -10.83 5.87 -4.45
N THR A 154 -11.84 5.02 -4.25
CA THR A 154 -13.12 5.43 -3.66
C THR A 154 -13.19 5.13 -2.16
N GLY A 155 -12.48 4.12 -1.69
CA GLY A 155 -12.50 3.66 -0.31
C GLY A 155 -12.02 4.73 0.68
N SER A 156 -11.00 5.52 0.31
CA SER A 156 -10.53 6.62 1.17
C SER A 156 -11.58 7.71 1.34
N ALA A 157 -12.28 8.08 0.28
CA ALA A 157 -13.38 9.07 0.35
C ALA A 157 -14.58 8.53 1.15
N VAL A 158 -14.95 7.24 0.91
CA VAL A 158 -15.98 6.54 1.67
C VAL A 158 -15.58 6.46 3.15
N ALA A 159 -14.32 6.16 3.45
CA ALA A 159 -13.80 6.11 4.81
C ALA A 159 -13.91 7.47 5.51
N GLY A 160 -13.52 8.55 4.84
CA GLY A 160 -13.66 9.91 5.38
C GLY A 160 -15.10 10.28 5.70
N GLY A 161 -16.02 10.00 4.78
CA GLY A 161 -17.44 10.18 5.01
C GLY A 161 -17.99 9.32 6.15
N LEU A 162 -17.61 8.04 6.19
CA LEU A 162 -18.04 7.13 7.25
C LEU A 162 -17.54 7.59 8.62
N VAL A 163 -16.23 7.92 8.73
CA VAL A 163 -15.65 8.42 9.99
C VAL A 163 -16.32 9.73 10.43
N ALA A 164 -16.66 10.61 9.49
CA ALA A 164 -17.37 11.85 9.78
C ALA A 164 -18.82 11.61 10.30
N LEU A 165 -19.46 10.53 9.87
CA LEU A 165 -20.83 10.20 10.26
C LEU A 165 -20.92 9.41 11.57
N VAL A 166 -20.00 8.44 11.79
CA VAL A 166 -20.16 7.45 12.87
C VAL A 166 -19.00 7.41 13.89
N THR A 167 -17.92 8.12 13.68
CA THR A 167 -16.67 8.13 14.45
C THR A 167 -15.63 7.10 14.01
N ALA A 168 -14.35 7.33 14.35
CA ALA A 168 -13.26 6.46 13.95
C ALA A 168 -13.33 5.03 14.54
N PRO A 169 -13.65 4.84 15.85
CA PRO A 169 -13.81 3.49 16.41
C PRO A 169 -14.90 2.66 15.71
N VAL A 170 -16.04 3.26 15.40
CA VAL A 170 -17.14 2.57 14.71
C VAL A 170 -16.79 2.24 13.26
N ALA A 171 -16.05 3.12 12.58
CA ALA A 171 -15.55 2.83 11.23
C ALA A 171 -14.59 1.62 11.21
N LEU A 172 -13.76 1.42 12.24
CA LEU A 172 -12.94 0.22 12.40
C LEU A 172 -13.78 -1.05 12.56
N LEU A 173 -14.95 -0.94 13.23
CA LEU A 173 -15.86 -2.08 13.36
C LEU A 173 -16.49 -2.47 12.01
N VAL A 174 -16.71 -1.53 11.10
CA VAL A 174 -17.18 -1.83 9.73
C VAL A 174 -16.14 -2.69 8.99
N ASP A 175 -14.86 -2.41 9.13
CA ASP A 175 -13.81 -3.26 8.56
C ASP A 175 -13.71 -4.61 9.29
N ALA A 176 -13.87 -4.64 10.62
CA ALA A 176 -13.93 -5.92 11.35
C ALA A 176 -15.03 -6.83 10.77
N VAL A 177 -16.21 -6.27 10.48
CA VAL A 177 -17.31 -7.00 9.83
C VAL A 177 -16.92 -7.47 8.42
N SER A 178 -16.18 -6.67 7.66
CA SER A 178 -15.69 -7.08 6.33
C SER A 178 -14.78 -8.31 6.39
N TYR A 179 -13.91 -8.39 7.40
CA TYR A 179 -13.07 -9.57 7.63
C TYR A 179 -13.88 -10.80 8.04
N PHE A 180 -14.87 -10.65 8.91
CA PHE A 180 -15.77 -11.78 9.27
C PHE A 180 -16.59 -12.23 8.05
N PHE A 181 -17.05 -11.31 7.23
CA PHE A 181 -17.71 -11.63 5.95
C PHE A 181 -16.77 -12.41 5.03
N SER A 182 -15.54 -11.95 4.86
CA SER A 182 -14.52 -12.66 4.06
C SER A 182 -14.27 -14.07 4.59
N ALA A 183 -14.08 -14.23 5.91
CA ALA A 183 -13.91 -15.53 6.55
C ALA A 183 -15.12 -16.45 6.32
N ALA A 184 -16.35 -15.93 6.45
CA ALA A 184 -17.57 -16.68 6.19
C ALA A 184 -17.66 -17.15 4.74
N VAL A 185 -17.34 -16.30 3.78
CA VAL A 185 -17.29 -16.66 2.36
C VAL A 185 -16.23 -17.74 2.11
N LEU A 186 -15.01 -17.59 2.66
CA LEU A 186 -13.96 -18.60 2.56
C LEU A 186 -14.38 -19.95 3.17
N LEU A 187 -15.21 -19.97 4.21
CA LEU A 187 -15.78 -21.19 4.77
C LEU A 187 -16.75 -21.91 3.81
N THR A 188 -17.36 -21.21 2.86
CA THR A 188 -18.22 -21.83 1.84
C THR A 188 -17.46 -22.42 0.66
N LEU A 189 -16.16 -22.11 0.52
CA LEU A 189 -15.36 -22.67 -0.54
C LEU A 189 -15.01 -24.12 -0.23
N GLU A 190 -15.13 -24.99 -1.23
CA GLU A 190 -14.68 -26.38 -1.10
C GLU A 190 -13.15 -26.41 -0.85
N ARG A 191 -12.70 -27.41 -0.08
CA ARG A 191 -11.27 -27.63 0.10
C ARG A 191 -10.71 -28.06 -1.26
N PRO A 192 -9.80 -27.29 -1.87
CA PRO A 192 -9.22 -27.72 -3.12
C PRO A 192 -8.55 -29.08 -2.90
N SER A 193 -9.02 -30.11 -3.61
CA SER A 193 -8.39 -31.43 -3.65
C SER A 193 -7.15 -31.33 -4.54
N GLY A 194 -6.14 -30.58 -4.14
CA GLY A 194 -4.96 -30.29 -4.91
C GLY A 194 -3.69 -30.72 -4.20
N GLN A 195 -2.75 -31.15 -5.00
CA GLN A 195 -1.43 -31.68 -4.66
C GLN A 195 -0.78 -30.88 -3.53
N ALA A 196 -0.28 -31.62 -2.54
CA ALA A 196 0.61 -31.07 -1.54
C ALA A 196 1.74 -30.29 -2.25
N PRO A 197 2.09 -29.08 -1.79
CA PRO A 197 3.13 -28.30 -2.45
C PRO A 197 4.41 -29.12 -2.56
N VAL A 198 4.99 -29.14 -3.75
CA VAL A 198 6.27 -29.80 -3.99
C VAL A 198 7.31 -29.16 -3.06
N ARG A 199 7.70 -29.90 -2.03
CA ARG A 199 8.71 -29.43 -1.08
C ARG A 199 10.04 -29.25 -1.82
N SER A 200 10.43 -28.01 -2.03
CA SER A 200 11.75 -27.69 -2.54
C SER A 200 12.80 -28.15 -1.54
N LYS A 201 13.79 -28.94 -2.01
CA LYS A 201 14.92 -29.43 -1.20
C LYS A 201 15.92 -28.31 -0.80
N GLN A 202 15.84 -27.13 -1.40
CA GLN A 202 16.76 -26.02 -1.11
C GLN A 202 16.51 -25.42 0.28
N ARG A 203 17.62 -25.13 0.99
CA ARG A 203 17.58 -24.48 2.31
C ARG A 203 17.11 -23.02 2.17
N LEU A 204 16.35 -22.55 3.17
CA LEU A 204 15.74 -21.22 3.16
C LEU A 204 16.76 -20.09 2.92
N HIS A 205 17.90 -20.11 3.63
CA HIS A 205 18.95 -19.11 3.47
C HIS A 205 19.51 -19.04 2.05
N GLN A 206 19.57 -20.17 1.35
CA GLN A 206 20.02 -20.22 -0.05
C GLN A 206 19.02 -19.53 -0.98
N LYS A 207 17.71 -19.74 -0.75
CA LYS A 207 16.66 -19.07 -1.54
C LYS A 207 16.66 -17.55 -1.33
N VAL A 208 16.84 -17.12 -0.09
CA VAL A 208 16.94 -15.69 0.26
C VAL A 208 18.21 -15.08 -0.35
N ALA A 209 19.36 -15.74 -0.18
CA ALA A 209 20.62 -15.26 -0.75
C ALA A 209 20.59 -15.18 -2.28
N GLU A 210 19.93 -16.13 -2.95
CA GLU A 210 19.75 -16.11 -4.40
C GLU A 210 18.88 -14.93 -4.85
N GLY A 211 17.76 -14.67 -4.15
CA GLY A 211 16.90 -13.51 -4.43
C GLY A 211 17.64 -12.19 -4.23
N LEU A 212 18.37 -12.04 -3.12
CA LEU A 212 19.17 -10.84 -2.85
C LEU A 212 20.27 -10.65 -3.90
N ARG A 213 21.02 -11.71 -4.21
CA ARG A 213 22.10 -11.66 -5.21
C ARG A 213 21.58 -11.29 -6.58
N TRP A 214 20.38 -11.80 -6.97
CA TRP A 214 19.75 -11.45 -8.23
C TRP A 214 19.39 -9.96 -8.28
N VAL A 215 18.68 -9.45 -7.28
CA VAL A 215 18.23 -8.05 -7.25
C VAL A 215 19.41 -7.08 -7.22
N TYR A 216 20.37 -7.30 -6.32
CA TYR A 216 21.47 -6.35 -6.10
C TYR A 216 22.71 -6.61 -6.96
N GLY A 217 22.82 -7.77 -7.60
CA GLY A 217 23.87 -8.08 -8.56
C GLY A 217 23.55 -7.65 -10.00
N HIS A 218 22.28 -7.40 -10.32
CA HIS A 218 21.86 -7.04 -11.68
C HIS A 218 22.02 -5.53 -11.93
N SER A 219 22.66 -5.16 -13.08
CA SER A 219 23.02 -3.78 -13.39
C SER A 219 21.86 -2.77 -13.39
N HIS A 220 20.68 -3.18 -13.77
CA HIS A 220 19.48 -2.34 -13.81
C HIS A 220 18.57 -2.52 -12.57
N LEU A 221 18.47 -3.75 -12.03
CA LEU A 221 17.60 -3.99 -10.88
C LEU A 221 18.17 -3.39 -9.58
N ALA A 222 19.49 -3.36 -9.41
CA ALA A 222 20.09 -2.81 -8.20
C ALA A 222 19.80 -1.31 -8.01
N PRO A 223 20.04 -0.42 -9.02
CA PRO A 223 19.65 0.99 -8.89
C PRO A 223 18.15 1.18 -8.67
N LEU A 224 17.32 0.39 -9.35
CA LEU A 224 15.87 0.43 -9.17
C LEU A 224 15.50 0.06 -7.73
N ALA A 225 16.09 -1.00 -7.16
CA ALA A 225 15.85 -1.43 -5.79
C ALA A 225 16.25 -0.35 -4.78
N TRP A 226 17.46 0.23 -4.89
CA TRP A 226 17.91 1.30 -4.01
C TRP A 226 17.03 2.55 -4.10
N SER A 227 16.69 2.99 -5.31
CA SER A 227 15.75 4.08 -5.52
C SER A 227 14.40 3.80 -4.87
N THR A 228 13.87 2.57 -5.01
CA THR A 228 12.59 2.18 -4.42
C THR A 228 12.66 2.11 -2.88
N HIS A 229 13.78 1.67 -2.28
CA HIS A 229 13.94 1.69 -0.81
C HIS A 229 13.92 3.12 -0.26
N ILE A 230 14.67 4.04 -0.89
CA ILE A 230 14.68 5.46 -0.51
C ILE A 230 13.27 6.06 -0.68
N TRP A 231 12.60 5.72 -1.77
CA TRP A 231 11.22 6.11 -2.03
C TRP A 231 10.26 5.66 -0.93
N PHE A 232 10.38 4.40 -0.46
CA PHE A 232 9.54 3.88 0.62
C PHE A 232 9.78 4.62 1.94
N VAL A 233 10.99 5.07 2.22
CA VAL A 233 11.26 5.93 3.39
C VAL A 233 10.53 7.27 3.24
N GLY A 234 10.70 7.97 2.12
CA GLY A 234 10.05 9.26 1.87
C GLY A 234 8.51 9.15 1.87
N SER A 235 7.98 8.12 1.22
CA SER A 235 6.54 7.83 1.20
C SER A 235 5.99 7.47 2.59
N ALA A 236 6.77 6.79 3.43
CA ALA A 236 6.38 6.47 4.80
C ALA A 236 6.39 7.71 5.71
N ILE A 237 7.36 8.63 5.53
CA ILE A 237 7.37 9.95 6.18
C ILE A 237 6.08 10.69 5.81
N LEU A 238 5.77 10.81 4.51
CA LEU A 238 4.54 11.44 4.03
C LEU A 238 3.30 10.80 4.63
N GLY A 239 3.21 9.46 4.61
CA GLY A 239 2.06 8.71 5.12
C GLY A 239 1.84 8.87 6.64
N ALA A 240 2.90 9.09 7.41
CA ALA A 240 2.80 9.34 8.84
C ALA A 240 2.36 10.78 9.15
N VAL A 241 2.74 11.76 8.33
CA VAL A 241 2.57 13.19 8.60
C VAL A 241 1.36 13.79 7.90
N LEU A 242 1.02 13.32 6.70
CA LEU A 242 -0.09 13.84 5.90
C LEU A 242 -1.44 13.89 6.65
N PRO A 243 -1.85 12.84 7.39
CA PRO A 243 -3.08 12.93 8.18
C PRO A 243 -3.05 14.06 9.22
N THR A 244 -1.91 14.28 9.88
CA THR A 244 -1.74 15.37 10.85
C THR A 244 -1.88 16.73 10.19
N VAL A 245 -1.25 16.92 9.03
CA VAL A 245 -1.35 18.16 8.27
C VAL A 245 -2.80 18.45 7.90
N ILE A 246 -3.50 17.46 7.35
CA ILE A 246 -4.87 17.66 6.88
C ILE A 246 -5.85 17.85 8.02
N LEU A 247 -5.72 17.07 9.10
CA LEU A 247 -6.67 17.10 10.22
C LEU A 247 -6.39 18.27 11.18
N ASN A 248 -5.12 18.54 11.49
CA ASN A 248 -4.75 19.50 12.53
C ASN A 248 -4.31 20.85 11.96
N ASP A 249 -3.39 20.86 10.97
CA ASP A 249 -2.81 22.11 10.48
C ASP A 249 -3.74 22.82 9.48
N LEU A 250 -4.36 22.06 8.58
CA LEU A 250 -5.31 22.59 7.61
C LEU A 250 -6.76 22.58 8.12
N GLY A 251 -7.07 21.86 9.19
CA GLY A 251 -8.41 21.81 9.79
C GLY A 251 -9.51 21.22 8.91
N LEU A 252 -9.18 20.43 7.88
CA LEU A 252 -10.13 19.93 6.87
C LEU A 252 -11.00 18.76 7.36
N GLY A 253 -10.75 18.24 8.57
CA GLY A 253 -11.52 17.13 9.15
C GLY A 253 -11.37 15.79 8.41
N ALA A 254 -12.09 14.77 8.92
CA ALA A 254 -11.98 13.40 8.39
C ALA A 254 -12.47 13.26 6.94
N LEU A 255 -13.54 13.99 6.57
CA LEU A 255 -14.04 14.02 5.19
C LEU A 255 -13.00 14.62 4.24
N GLY A 256 -12.39 15.77 4.63
CA GLY A 256 -11.32 16.39 3.85
C GLY A 256 -10.13 15.47 3.66
N LEU A 257 -9.69 14.77 4.72
CA LEU A 257 -8.64 13.75 4.63
C LEU A 257 -9.02 12.64 3.64
N GLY A 258 -10.24 12.12 3.72
CA GLY A 258 -10.71 11.07 2.83
C GLY A 258 -10.73 11.49 1.36
N VAL A 259 -11.22 12.71 1.07
CA VAL A 259 -11.29 13.25 -0.31
C VAL A 259 -9.89 13.52 -0.85
N VAL A 260 -9.00 14.14 -0.06
CA VAL A 260 -7.61 14.41 -0.47
C VAL A 260 -6.86 13.09 -0.75
N MET A 261 -7.03 12.06 0.08
CA MET A 261 -6.47 10.74 -0.20
C MET A 261 -7.14 10.08 -1.43
N GLY A 262 -8.44 10.29 -1.65
CA GLY A 262 -9.15 9.83 -2.83
C GLY A 262 -8.63 10.45 -4.12
N CYS A 263 -8.15 11.70 -4.09
CA CYS A 263 -7.49 12.35 -5.23
C CYS A 263 -6.26 11.57 -5.68
N ALA A 264 -5.46 11.01 -4.75
CA ALA A 264 -4.33 10.14 -5.10
C ALA A 264 -4.80 8.88 -5.86
N GLY A 265 -5.91 8.28 -5.45
CA GLY A 265 -6.52 7.15 -6.16
C GLY A 265 -6.95 7.50 -7.58
N ILE A 266 -7.64 8.64 -7.78
CA ILE A 266 -8.02 9.13 -9.11
C ILE A 266 -6.76 9.35 -9.96
N GLY A 267 -5.75 10.00 -9.39
CA GLY A 267 -4.45 10.18 -10.05
C GLY A 267 -3.83 8.85 -10.49
N ALA A 268 -3.84 7.83 -9.62
CA ALA A 268 -3.30 6.52 -9.92
C ALA A 268 -4.01 5.83 -11.11
N VAL A 269 -5.32 5.95 -11.21
CA VAL A 269 -6.09 5.45 -12.37
C VAL A 269 -5.65 6.13 -13.65
N VAL A 270 -5.56 7.48 -13.64
CA VAL A 270 -5.09 8.27 -14.79
C VAL A 270 -3.67 7.87 -15.17
N GLY A 271 -2.76 7.79 -14.19
CA GLY A 271 -1.37 7.39 -14.39
C GLY A 271 -1.22 6.01 -15.01
N THR A 272 -1.99 5.03 -14.50
CA THR A 272 -1.98 3.66 -15.02
C THR A 272 -2.41 3.60 -16.49
N THR A 273 -3.42 4.38 -16.89
CA THR A 273 -3.84 4.44 -18.30
C THR A 273 -2.79 5.07 -19.21
N LEU A 274 -1.98 5.99 -18.67
CA LEU A 274 -0.91 6.66 -19.40
C LEU A 274 0.39 5.85 -19.45
N SER A 275 0.61 4.94 -18.50
CA SER A 275 1.87 4.23 -18.28
C SER A 275 2.39 3.54 -19.54
N THR A 276 1.54 2.79 -20.23
CA THR A 276 1.90 2.08 -21.48
C THR A 276 2.31 3.02 -22.61
N ARG A 277 1.62 4.18 -22.74
CA ARG A 277 1.95 5.18 -23.78
C ARG A 277 3.28 5.86 -23.47
N LEU A 278 3.51 6.24 -22.21
CA LEU A 278 4.74 6.88 -21.78
C LEU A 278 5.92 5.92 -21.85
N GLY A 279 5.75 4.66 -21.43
CA GLY A 279 6.77 3.63 -21.52
C GLY A 279 7.22 3.37 -22.95
N ARG A 280 6.29 3.29 -23.91
CA ARG A 280 6.62 3.14 -25.33
C ARG A 280 7.30 4.38 -25.94
N ARG A 281 6.87 5.59 -25.55
CA ARG A 281 7.40 6.83 -26.14
C ARG A 281 8.77 7.21 -25.60
N TRP A 282 9.01 7.06 -24.30
CA TRP A 282 10.22 7.53 -23.61
C TRP A 282 11.15 6.40 -23.18
N GLY A 283 10.71 5.14 -23.30
CA GLY A 283 11.35 3.99 -22.69
C GLY A 283 10.95 3.84 -21.22
N THR A 284 11.06 2.60 -20.71
CA THR A 284 10.63 2.26 -19.35
C THR A 284 11.39 3.08 -18.30
N GLY A 285 12.71 3.18 -18.44
CA GLY A 285 13.56 3.88 -17.47
C GLY A 285 13.28 5.36 -17.39
N ASN A 286 13.21 6.07 -18.53
CA ASN A 286 12.94 7.50 -18.56
C ASN A 286 11.52 7.83 -18.09
N ALA A 287 10.52 7.03 -18.46
CA ALA A 287 9.13 7.22 -18.04
C ALA A 287 9.00 7.08 -16.52
N MET A 288 9.65 6.08 -15.92
CA MET A 288 9.69 5.91 -14.47
C MET A 288 10.45 7.02 -13.76
N ALA A 289 11.61 7.43 -14.29
CA ALA A 289 12.40 8.53 -13.72
C ALA A 289 11.63 9.86 -13.73
N ALA A 290 10.91 10.16 -14.82
CA ALA A 290 10.08 11.36 -14.92
C ALA A 290 8.88 11.32 -13.95
N ALA A 291 8.20 10.17 -13.84
CA ALA A 291 7.10 9.99 -12.91
C ALA A 291 7.58 10.12 -11.46
N ARG A 292 8.72 9.49 -11.11
CA ARG A 292 9.31 9.59 -9.77
C ARG A 292 9.77 11.02 -9.45
N LEU A 293 10.27 11.75 -10.42
CA LEU A 293 10.64 13.16 -10.27
C LEU A 293 9.43 14.08 -10.03
N ALA A 294 8.25 13.74 -10.53
CA ALA A 294 7.05 14.53 -10.28
C ALA A 294 6.57 14.47 -8.82
N GLN A 295 6.90 13.39 -8.07
CA GLN A 295 6.40 13.17 -6.71
C GLN A 295 6.92 14.18 -5.66
N PRO A 296 8.21 14.58 -5.60
CA PRO A 296 8.65 15.61 -4.67
C PRO A 296 7.94 16.95 -4.93
N PHE A 297 7.65 17.31 -6.18
CA PHE A 297 6.86 18.52 -6.47
C PHE A 297 5.41 18.40 -6.02
N ALA A 298 4.82 17.21 -6.15
CA ALA A 298 3.49 16.93 -5.64
C ALA A 298 3.41 17.09 -4.11
N VAL A 299 4.43 16.61 -3.37
CA VAL A 299 4.52 16.80 -1.92
C VAL A 299 4.79 18.27 -1.56
N ALA A 300 5.60 18.97 -2.34
CA ALA A 300 5.84 20.41 -2.16
C ALA A 300 4.55 21.23 -2.25
N LEU A 301 3.63 20.88 -3.16
CA LEU A 301 2.30 21.53 -3.24
C LEU A 301 1.52 21.36 -1.93
N VAL A 302 1.57 20.18 -1.32
CA VAL A 302 0.94 19.95 -0.01
C VAL A 302 1.62 20.78 1.08
N ALA A 303 2.96 20.87 1.06
CA ALA A 303 3.73 21.64 2.04
C ALA A 303 3.51 23.16 1.94
N LEU A 304 3.12 23.64 0.77
CA LEU A 304 2.80 25.06 0.50
C LEU A 304 1.33 25.41 0.79
N ALA A 305 0.50 24.43 1.15
CA ALA A 305 -0.88 24.71 1.50
C ALA A 305 -0.96 25.63 2.74
N PRO A 306 -1.71 26.75 2.68
CA PRO A 306 -1.78 27.70 3.79
C PRO A 306 -2.43 27.01 5.01
N PRO A 307 -1.85 27.19 6.22
CA PRO A 307 -2.47 26.69 7.45
C PRO A 307 -3.78 27.43 7.73
N ALA A 308 -4.68 26.81 8.47
CA ALA A 308 -5.93 27.43 8.87
C ALA A 308 -5.64 28.70 9.70
N ALA A 309 -6.19 29.84 9.26
CA ALA A 309 -6.04 31.11 9.97
C ALA A 309 -6.69 31.03 11.36
N GLY A 310 -5.93 31.36 12.40
CA GLY A 310 -6.47 31.58 13.74
C GLY A 310 -6.44 30.40 14.73
N GLY A 311 -5.81 29.27 14.41
CA GLY A 311 -5.67 28.14 15.37
C GLY A 311 -7.02 27.56 15.86
N GLU A 312 -8.15 28.12 15.46
CA GLU A 312 -9.45 27.54 15.70
C GLU A 312 -9.67 26.38 14.73
N ARG A 313 -9.84 25.20 15.26
CA ARG A 313 -10.26 23.99 14.55
C ARG A 313 -11.67 24.21 14.03
N THR A 314 -11.82 25.05 12.97
CA THR A 314 -13.11 25.42 12.38
C THR A 314 -13.79 24.25 11.67
N GLY A 315 -13.03 23.21 11.34
CA GLY A 315 -13.57 21.96 10.90
C GLY A 315 -13.44 20.93 11.99
N GLY A 316 -14.34 20.91 12.96
CA GLY A 316 -14.48 19.75 13.82
C GLY A 316 -14.56 18.47 12.96
N ILE A 317 -14.43 17.28 13.56
CA ILE A 317 -14.54 15.98 12.86
C ILE A 317 -15.71 15.94 11.85
N TYR A 318 -16.67 16.83 12.01
CA TYR A 318 -17.96 16.90 11.30
C TYR A 318 -18.21 18.20 10.52
N GLY A 319 -17.18 19.05 10.31
CA GLY A 319 -17.36 20.31 9.57
C GLY A 319 -17.82 20.11 8.12
N SER A 320 -18.96 20.71 7.74
CA SER A 320 -19.44 20.68 6.36
C SER A 320 -18.51 21.47 5.44
N PRO A 321 -17.99 20.91 4.33
CA PRO A 321 -17.19 21.64 3.35
C PRO A 321 -17.88 22.89 2.79
N LEU A 322 -19.20 22.89 2.74
CA LEU A 322 -20.00 24.02 2.21
C LEU A 322 -19.83 25.31 3.03
N LEU A 323 -19.33 25.22 4.27
CA LEU A 323 -19.13 26.35 5.18
C LEU A 323 -17.66 26.77 5.28
N TRP A 324 -16.77 26.21 4.48
CA TRP A 324 -15.36 26.52 4.52
C TRP A 324 -15.07 27.94 4.00
N PRO A 325 -14.25 28.75 4.71
CA PRO A 325 -13.72 30.01 4.18
C PRO A 325 -12.84 29.77 2.96
N GLY A 326 -12.66 30.82 2.12
CA GLY A 326 -11.89 30.70 0.87
C GLY A 326 -10.46 30.18 1.04
N GLU A 327 -9.81 30.49 2.17
CA GLU A 327 -8.46 29.99 2.51
C GLU A 327 -8.43 28.47 2.68
N LEU A 328 -9.46 27.88 3.30
CA LEU A 328 -9.59 26.42 3.44
C LEU A 328 -9.80 25.73 2.09
N TRP A 329 -10.52 26.37 1.18
CA TRP A 329 -10.65 25.85 -0.18
C TRP A 329 -9.34 25.87 -0.95
N ALA A 330 -8.50 26.91 -0.76
CA ALA A 330 -7.17 26.97 -1.35
C ALA A 330 -6.26 25.87 -0.79
N ALA A 331 -6.25 25.66 0.54
CA ALA A 331 -5.51 24.59 1.19
C ALA A 331 -5.97 23.21 0.71
N PHE A 332 -7.27 23.00 0.63
CA PHE A 332 -7.85 21.75 0.12
C PHE A 332 -7.49 21.50 -1.34
N ALA A 333 -7.54 22.54 -2.19
CA ALA A 333 -7.19 22.43 -3.60
C ALA A 333 -5.69 22.07 -3.79
N LEU A 334 -4.79 22.74 -3.06
CA LEU A 334 -3.35 22.44 -3.14
C LEU A 334 -3.04 21.04 -2.63
N ALA A 335 -3.61 20.62 -1.51
CA ALA A 335 -3.43 19.28 -0.98
C ALA A 335 -4.03 18.22 -1.93
N GLY A 336 -5.22 18.47 -2.47
CA GLY A 336 -5.89 17.58 -3.42
C GLY A 336 -5.13 17.44 -4.75
N ILE A 337 -4.68 18.55 -5.33
CA ILE A 337 -3.86 18.55 -6.57
C ILE A 337 -2.52 17.85 -6.31
N GLY A 338 -1.86 18.14 -5.18
CA GLY A 338 -0.64 17.47 -4.79
C GLY A 338 -0.83 15.93 -4.72
N GLN A 339 -1.87 15.47 -4.04
CA GLN A 339 -2.17 14.05 -3.94
C GLN A 339 -2.58 13.42 -5.28
N LEU A 340 -3.32 14.14 -6.13
CA LEU A 340 -3.66 13.68 -7.47
C LEU A 340 -2.40 13.48 -8.33
N LEU A 341 -1.47 14.43 -8.31
CA LEU A 341 -0.20 14.34 -9.05
C LEU A 341 0.69 13.22 -8.49
N PHE A 342 0.74 13.08 -7.16
CA PHE A 342 1.47 11.99 -6.51
C PHE A 342 0.92 10.62 -6.93
N GLY A 343 -0.40 10.45 -6.88
CA GLY A 343 -1.08 9.24 -7.32
C GLY A 343 -0.87 8.95 -8.80
N MET A 344 -0.94 9.99 -9.66
CA MET A 344 -0.71 9.85 -11.10
C MET A 344 0.71 9.35 -11.39
N ALA A 345 1.71 9.89 -10.72
CA ALA A 345 3.09 9.43 -10.81
C ALA A 345 3.23 7.96 -10.39
N MET A 346 2.65 7.57 -9.25
CA MET A 346 2.62 6.17 -8.81
C MET A 346 1.91 5.25 -9.83
N GLY A 347 0.80 5.71 -10.40
CA GLY A 347 0.06 4.97 -11.41
C GLY A 347 0.86 4.72 -12.70
N VAL A 348 1.74 5.66 -13.09
CA VAL A 348 2.67 5.47 -14.20
C VAL A 348 3.76 4.45 -13.83
N GLU A 349 4.36 4.58 -12.65
CA GLU A 349 5.47 3.73 -12.22
C GLU A 349 5.11 2.26 -12.03
N GLY A 350 4.00 1.98 -11.33
CA GLY A 350 3.67 0.63 -10.89
C GLY A 350 3.67 -0.43 -12.00
N PRO A 351 2.91 -0.25 -13.09
CA PRO A 351 2.89 -1.20 -14.21
C PRO A 351 4.24 -1.32 -14.93
N LEU A 352 4.97 -0.20 -15.10
CA LEU A 352 6.27 -0.19 -15.75
C LEU A 352 7.32 -0.92 -14.91
N GLU A 353 7.36 -0.67 -13.61
CA GLU A 353 8.26 -1.34 -12.68
C GLU A 353 8.00 -2.85 -12.66
N MET A 354 6.75 -3.24 -12.49
CA MET A 354 6.37 -4.65 -12.43
C MET A 354 6.66 -5.37 -13.75
N GLY A 355 6.29 -4.75 -14.88
CA GLY A 355 6.54 -5.28 -16.22
C GLY A 355 8.02 -5.47 -16.50
N TYR A 356 8.85 -4.45 -16.21
CA TYR A 356 10.30 -4.55 -16.38
C TYR A 356 10.92 -5.65 -15.53
N GLN A 357 10.58 -5.71 -14.24
CA GLN A 357 11.12 -6.70 -13.34
C GLN A 357 10.77 -8.14 -13.74
N GLN A 358 9.56 -8.36 -14.26
CA GLN A 358 9.14 -9.67 -14.76
C GLN A 358 9.86 -10.02 -16.07
N ALA A 359 10.09 -9.04 -16.95
CA ALA A 359 10.77 -9.27 -18.22
C ALA A 359 12.25 -9.65 -18.04
N VAL A 360 12.94 -9.03 -17.05
CA VAL A 360 14.38 -9.29 -16.83
C VAL A 360 14.68 -10.47 -15.90
N THR A 361 13.65 -11.02 -15.23
CA THR A 361 13.86 -12.04 -14.18
C THR A 361 13.44 -13.41 -14.69
N PRO A 362 14.35 -14.41 -14.72
CA PRO A 362 13.99 -15.78 -15.06
C PRO A 362 12.85 -16.32 -14.19
N ASP A 363 11.92 -17.09 -14.77
CA ASP A 363 10.71 -17.60 -14.11
C ASP A 363 10.98 -18.24 -12.74
N ARG A 364 12.09 -19.00 -12.63
CA ARG A 364 12.51 -19.66 -11.38
C ARG A 364 12.82 -18.68 -10.25
N LEU A 365 13.14 -17.41 -10.56
CA LEU A 365 13.55 -16.37 -9.60
C LEU A 365 12.47 -15.35 -9.31
N ILE A 366 11.41 -15.23 -10.13
CA ILE A 366 10.34 -14.22 -10.00
C ILE A 366 9.75 -14.23 -8.59
N ALA A 367 9.39 -15.40 -8.05
CA ALA A 367 8.81 -15.49 -6.72
C ALA A 367 9.79 -15.04 -5.61
N ARG A 368 11.10 -15.37 -5.74
CA ARG A 368 12.14 -14.99 -4.78
C ARG A 368 12.45 -13.51 -4.84
N MET A 369 12.60 -12.96 -6.03
CA MET A 369 12.79 -11.54 -6.28
C MET A 369 11.62 -10.73 -5.70
N SER A 370 10.37 -11.14 -5.98
CA SER A 370 9.17 -10.46 -5.48
C SER A 370 9.06 -10.52 -3.95
N ALA A 371 9.38 -11.65 -3.32
CA ALA A 371 9.38 -11.80 -1.86
C ALA A 371 10.45 -10.91 -1.21
N THR A 372 11.68 -10.94 -1.73
CA THR A 372 12.80 -10.10 -1.25
C THR A 372 12.42 -8.63 -1.31
N ARG A 373 11.95 -8.17 -2.47
CA ARG A 373 11.57 -6.78 -2.69
C ARG A 373 10.43 -6.34 -1.76
N ARG A 374 9.38 -7.15 -1.64
CA ARG A 374 8.23 -6.82 -0.79
C ARG A 374 8.62 -6.68 0.67
N SER A 375 9.44 -7.60 1.19
CA SER A 375 9.90 -7.57 2.57
C SER A 375 10.75 -6.33 2.86
N LEU A 376 11.73 -6.03 2.01
CA LEU A 376 12.62 -4.89 2.19
C LEU A 376 11.88 -3.57 2.01
N ASN A 377 11.06 -3.43 0.97
CA ASN A 377 10.30 -2.21 0.72
C ASN A 377 9.35 -1.88 1.88
N ARG A 378 8.59 -2.87 2.36
CA ARG A 378 7.72 -2.68 3.53
C ARG A 378 8.51 -2.47 4.82
N GLY A 379 9.70 -3.05 4.91
CA GLY A 379 10.65 -2.81 5.99
C GLY A 379 11.11 -1.35 6.08
N MET A 380 11.22 -0.63 4.95
CA MET A 380 11.55 0.79 4.95
C MET A 380 10.47 1.67 5.60
N ILE A 381 9.22 1.21 5.62
CA ILE A 381 8.12 1.91 6.33
C ILE A 381 8.38 1.91 7.84
N VAL A 382 8.98 0.84 8.37
CA VAL A 382 9.33 0.72 9.80
C VAL A 382 10.34 1.79 10.23
N ILE A 383 11.17 2.24 9.29
CA ILE A 383 12.14 3.32 9.51
C ILE A 383 11.51 4.68 9.20
N GLY A 384 10.89 4.81 8.03
CA GLY A 384 10.40 6.09 7.52
C GLY A 384 9.24 6.68 8.33
N ALA A 385 8.30 5.85 8.79
CA ALA A 385 7.12 6.37 9.48
C ALA A 385 7.46 6.98 10.86
N PRO A 386 8.24 6.32 11.75
CA PRO A 386 8.69 6.96 13.00
C PRO A 386 9.61 8.16 12.75
N LEU A 387 10.49 8.10 11.73
CA LEU A 387 11.35 9.22 11.35
C LEU A 387 10.52 10.44 11.00
N GLY A 388 9.49 10.27 10.17
CA GLY A 388 8.56 11.34 9.81
C GLY A 388 7.83 11.92 11.02
N GLY A 389 7.32 11.05 11.89
CA GLY A 389 6.69 11.46 13.14
C GLY A 389 7.62 12.21 14.09
N ALA A 390 8.87 11.74 14.23
CA ALA A 390 9.88 12.39 15.06
C ALA A 390 10.28 13.79 14.52
N ILE A 391 10.51 13.90 13.21
CA ILE A 391 10.79 15.21 12.57
C ILE A 391 9.60 16.15 12.80
N ALA A 392 8.37 15.67 12.61
CA ALA A 392 7.17 16.48 12.82
C ALA A 392 7.02 16.93 14.28
N ALA A 393 7.36 16.07 15.25
CA ALA A 393 7.29 16.40 16.68
C ALA A 393 8.34 17.44 17.10
N VAL A 394 9.55 17.40 16.52
CA VAL A 394 10.67 18.30 16.91
C VAL A 394 10.71 19.57 16.08
N ALA A 395 10.51 19.47 14.78
CA ALA A 395 10.73 20.56 13.82
C ALA A 395 9.46 21.00 13.07
N GLY A 396 8.31 20.40 13.40
CA GLY A 396 7.02 20.70 12.79
C GLY A 396 6.71 19.86 11.55
N THR A 397 5.43 19.76 11.24
CA THR A 397 4.86 18.97 10.13
C THR A 397 5.34 19.45 8.76
N GLY A 398 5.49 20.75 8.57
CA GLY A 398 6.04 21.34 7.34
C GLY A 398 7.46 20.85 7.06
N THR A 399 8.34 20.82 8.07
CA THR A 399 9.71 20.29 7.94
C THR A 399 9.69 18.80 7.57
N ALA A 400 8.78 18.03 8.16
CA ALA A 400 8.63 16.61 7.82
C ALA A 400 8.13 16.39 6.38
N LEU A 401 7.23 17.24 5.86
CA LEU A 401 6.84 17.20 4.45
C LEU A 401 8.01 17.52 3.50
N TRP A 402 8.83 18.53 3.82
CA TRP A 402 10.03 18.83 3.05
C TRP A 402 11.08 17.72 3.13
N ALA A 403 11.20 17.04 4.29
CA ALA A 403 12.05 15.85 4.42
C ALA A 403 11.52 14.72 3.52
N ALA A 404 10.20 14.46 3.51
CA ALA A 404 9.60 13.49 2.60
C ALA A 404 9.91 13.83 1.13
N ALA A 405 9.73 15.10 0.72
CA ALA A 405 10.06 15.56 -0.63
C ALA A 405 11.55 15.38 -0.96
N ALA A 406 12.45 15.62 -0.01
CA ALA A 406 13.89 15.41 -0.18
C ALA A 406 14.24 13.92 -0.40
N PHE A 407 13.66 13.00 0.37
CA PHE A 407 13.84 11.55 0.16
C PHE A 407 13.29 11.11 -1.20
N LEU A 408 12.12 11.61 -1.61
CA LEU A 408 11.54 11.33 -2.91
C LEU A 408 12.37 11.89 -4.06
N LEU A 409 12.94 13.08 -3.88
CA LEU A 409 13.88 13.67 -4.83
C LEU A 409 15.17 12.83 -4.94
N LEU A 410 15.74 12.42 -3.80
CA LEU A 410 16.92 11.56 -3.79
C LEU A 410 16.63 10.22 -4.50
N ALA A 411 15.47 9.61 -4.26
CA ALA A 411 15.06 8.42 -4.99
C ALA A 411 14.99 8.64 -6.50
N SER A 412 14.47 9.80 -6.92
CA SER A 412 14.39 10.18 -8.35
C SER A 412 15.77 10.36 -8.96
N LEU A 413 16.68 11.04 -8.25
CA LEU A 413 18.05 11.27 -8.71
C LEU A 413 18.83 9.97 -8.85
N VAL A 414 18.67 9.02 -7.89
CA VAL A 414 19.29 7.69 -8.02
C VAL A 414 18.84 7.00 -9.32
N LEU A 415 17.57 7.10 -9.68
CA LEU A 415 17.06 6.49 -10.91
C LEU A 415 17.56 7.22 -12.15
N LEU A 416 17.50 8.56 -12.13
CA LEU A 416 17.85 9.43 -13.25
C LEU A 416 19.34 9.33 -13.64
N PHE A 417 20.23 9.21 -12.65
CA PHE A 417 21.68 9.12 -12.87
C PHE A 417 22.20 7.67 -12.91
N SER A 418 21.32 6.68 -12.90
CA SER A 418 21.70 5.28 -13.00
C SER A 418 21.55 4.74 -14.42
N ARG A 419 22.14 3.55 -14.65
CA ARG A 419 21.95 2.80 -15.90
C ARG A 419 20.50 2.41 -16.18
N PHE A 420 19.64 2.42 -15.16
CA PHE A 420 18.22 2.11 -15.31
C PHE A 420 17.49 3.12 -16.20
N ARG A 421 17.99 4.35 -16.33
CA ARG A 421 17.41 5.36 -17.22
C ARG A 421 17.25 4.87 -18.66
N ASP A 422 18.19 4.07 -19.15
CA ASP A 422 18.21 3.58 -20.52
C ASP A 422 17.45 2.23 -20.68
N ALA A 423 16.82 1.74 -19.60
CA ALA A 423 16.11 0.47 -19.60
C ALA A 423 14.87 0.51 -20.53
N ARG A 424 14.77 -0.49 -21.43
CA ARG A 424 13.62 -0.74 -22.29
C ARG A 424 13.22 -2.21 -22.19
N ILE A 425 11.93 -2.48 -22.14
CA ILE A 425 11.41 -3.86 -22.11
C ILE A 425 11.66 -4.54 -23.47
N GLU A 426 11.61 -3.77 -24.55
CA GLU A 426 11.74 -4.23 -25.94
C GLU A 426 13.16 -4.78 -26.24
N ASP A 427 14.20 -4.17 -25.69
CA ASP A 427 15.60 -4.57 -25.94
C ASP A 427 15.91 -5.96 -25.35
N GLN A 428 15.15 -6.42 -24.37
CA GLN A 428 15.35 -7.72 -23.74
C GLN A 428 14.57 -8.86 -24.40
N GLN A 429 13.42 -8.57 -24.98
CA GLN A 429 12.73 -9.56 -25.82
C GLN A 429 13.54 -9.92 -27.05
N LEU A 430 14.26 -8.97 -27.64
CA LEU A 430 15.17 -9.21 -28.76
C LEU A 430 16.38 -10.07 -28.36
N SER A 431 16.96 -9.84 -27.18
CA SER A 431 18.09 -10.67 -26.70
C SER A 431 17.70 -12.11 -26.37
N ASP A 432 16.46 -12.32 -25.91
CA ASP A 432 15.92 -13.67 -25.67
C ASP A 432 15.55 -14.38 -26.99
N GLU A 433 15.06 -13.67 -28.01
CA GLU A 433 14.81 -14.21 -29.33
C GLU A 433 16.11 -14.54 -30.08
N GLU A 434 17.16 -13.69 -29.97
CA GLU A 434 18.49 -13.98 -30.56
C GLU A 434 19.19 -15.16 -29.86
N ALA A 435 18.94 -15.37 -28.56
CA ALA A 435 19.47 -16.52 -27.83
C ALA A 435 18.76 -17.85 -28.15
N LEU A 436 17.59 -17.80 -28.83
CA LEU A 436 16.79 -18.95 -29.25
C LEU A 436 17.01 -19.34 -30.72
N ILE A 437 17.80 -18.56 -31.49
CA ILE A 437 18.20 -18.92 -32.86
C ILE A 437 19.48 -19.77 -32.77
N PRO A 438 19.44 -21.07 -33.12
CA PRO A 438 20.55 -21.99 -32.99
C PRO A 438 21.72 -21.67 -33.94
#